data_c0d6e474d4184d501aa83639d706ef37
#
_entry.id   c0d6e474d4184d501aa83639d706ef37
#
_cell.length_a   1.000
_cell.length_b   1.000
_cell.length_c   1.000
_cell.angle_alpha   90.00
_cell.angle_beta   90.00
_cell.angle_gamma   90.00
#
_symmetry.space_group_name_H-M   'P 1'
#
loop_
_entity.id
_entity.type
_entity.pdbx_description
1 polymer ?
#
loop_
_entity_poly.entity_id
_entity_poly.type
_entity_poly.pdbx_seq_one_letter_code
_entity_poly.pdbx_strand_id
1 'polypeptide(L)'
;MISSNPFGLEFHHFGLAVRKPQKAIHFLRDLDYQIGPETYDELQNVNLRMGEHSSMPDIELIYPTDSPGPLDEWLTDYAQIIYHLCYVSENVEQTIDKLRQEHRIITISPPKPAILFNFQNVSFYQIHGFGLVEILECTA
;
A
#
# COMPACT_ATOMS: atom_id res chain seq x y z
N MET A 1 20.01 1.72 5.27
CA MET A 1 19.44 1.19 6.52
C MET A 1 19.53 -0.33 6.53
N ILE A 2 19.85 -0.90 7.67
CA ILE A 2 20.01 -2.36 7.80
C ILE A 2 18.68 -2.94 8.26
N SER A 3 18.10 -3.83 7.44
CA SER A 3 16.88 -4.52 7.80
C SER A 3 17.16 -5.56 8.90
N SER A 4 16.24 -5.69 9.85
CA SER A 4 16.30 -6.66 10.93
C SER A 4 15.87 -8.07 10.51
N ASN A 5 15.38 -8.25 9.28
CA ASN A 5 14.93 -9.56 8.80
C ASN A 5 15.74 -10.01 7.58
N PRO A 6 15.76 -11.34 7.30
CA PRO A 6 16.59 -11.88 6.23
C PRO A 6 16.14 -11.52 4.81
N PHE A 7 14.96 -10.92 4.68
CA PHE A 7 14.38 -10.58 3.37
C PHE A 7 14.67 -9.14 2.95
N GLY A 8 15.28 -8.34 3.84
CA GLY A 8 15.56 -6.93 3.57
C GLY A 8 14.32 -6.06 3.52
N LEU A 9 13.24 -6.47 4.21
CA LEU A 9 11.99 -5.73 4.21
C LEU A 9 11.90 -4.76 5.37
N GLU A 10 11.45 -3.53 5.10
CA GLU A 10 11.17 -2.52 6.10
C GLU A 10 9.74 -2.05 5.95
N PHE A 11 9.03 -1.92 7.07
CA PHE A 11 7.66 -1.45 7.04
C PHE A 11 7.60 0.01 6.57
N HIS A 12 6.67 0.32 5.66
CA HIS A 12 6.50 1.65 5.12
C HIS A 12 5.16 2.28 5.54
N HIS A 13 4.05 1.63 5.23
CA HIS A 13 2.74 2.18 5.55
C HIS A 13 1.65 1.12 5.52
N PHE A 14 0.48 1.48 6.11
CA PHE A 14 -0.77 0.76 5.93
C PHE A 14 -1.54 1.36 4.76
N GLY A 15 -2.13 0.51 3.93
CA GLY A 15 -3.11 0.94 2.95
C GLY A 15 -4.51 0.74 3.52
N LEU A 16 -5.26 1.83 3.68
CA LEU A 16 -6.64 1.80 4.15
C LEU A 16 -7.57 2.14 2.99
N ALA A 17 -8.32 1.15 2.52
CA ALA A 17 -9.32 1.37 1.50
C ALA A 17 -10.62 1.82 2.16
N VAL A 18 -11.18 2.92 1.66
CA VAL A 18 -12.44 3.48 2.16
C VAL A 18 -13.33 3.82 0.97
N ARG A 19 -14.65 3.71 1.16
CA ARG A 19 -15.58 4.07 0.10
C ARG A 19 -15.64 5.58 -0.10
N LYS A 20 -15.66 6.33 1.00
CA LYS A 20 -15.65 7.80 1.02
C LYS A 20 -14.63 8.26 2.05
N PRO A 21 -13.66 9.11 1.69
CA PRO A 21 -12.54 9.42 2.57
C PRO A 21 -12.83 10.45 3.66
N GLN A 22 -13.93 11.22 3.58
CA GLN A 22 -14.13 12.40 4.42
C GLN A 22 -14.07 12.10 5.93
N LYS A 23 -14.77 11.06 6.38
CA LYS A 23 -14.78 10.71 7.82
C LYS A 23 -13.45 10.15 8.27
N ALA A 24 -12.79 9.37 7.44
CA ALA A 24 -11.45 8.86 7.74
C ALA A 24 -10.43 10.00 7.87
N ILE A 25 -10.48 10.96 6.95
CA ILE A 25 -9.62 12.15 6.99
C ILE A 25 -9.87 12.92 8.27
N HIS A 26 -11.14 13.15 8.63
CA HIS A 26 -11.49 13.87 9.86
C HIS A 26 -10.90 13.18 11.09
N PHE A 27 -11.08 11.87 11.19
CA PHE A 27 -10.56 11.10 12.31
C PHE A 27 -9.03 11.15 12.39
N LEU A 28 -8.36 10.98 11.26
CA LEU A 28 -6.90 11.04 11.21
C LEU A 28 -6.37 12.42 11.59
N ARG A 29 -7.03 13.49 11.16
CA ARG A 29 -6.66 14.84 11.56
C ARG A 29 -6.84 15.07 13.06
N ASP A 30 -7.86 14.46 13.66
CA ASP A 30 -8.03 14.52 15.12
C ASP A 30 -6.89 13.82 15.85
N LEU A 31 -6.22 12.87 15.21
CA LEU A 31 -5.03 12.21 15.73
C LEU A 31 -3.73 12.92 15.37
N ASP A 32 -3.82 14.11 14.79
CA ASP A 32 -2.69 14.94 14.35
C ASP A 32 -1.94 14.42 13.10
N TYR A 33 -2.60 13.63 12.26
CA TYR A 33 -2.05 13.30 10.97
C TYR A 33 -2.05 14.51 10.04
N GLN A 34 -0.98 14.64 9.27
CA GLN A 34 -0.92 15.56 8.14
C GLN A 34 -1.40 14.82 6.90
N ILE A 35 -2.50 15.27 6.32
CA ILE A 35 -3.11 14.60 5.16
C ILE A 35 -2.69 15.33 3.89
N GLY A 36 -2.03 14.61 3.00
CA GLY A 36 -1.57 15.14 1.72
C GLY A 36 -2.72 15.35 0.72
N PRO A 37 -2.41 15.91 -0.44
CA PRO A 37 -3.43 16.18 -1.47
C PRO A 37 -3.96 14.90 -2.09
N GLU A 38 -5.18 14.97 -2.62
CA GLU A 38 -5.75 13.88 -3.40
C GLU A 38 -4.95 13.72 -4.69
N THR A 39 -4.52 12.49 -4.95
CA THR A 39 -3.73 12.16 -6.13
C THR A 39 -4.41 11.00 -6.86
N TYR A 40 -4.66 11.16 -8.15
CA TYR A 40 -5.23 10.10 -8.97
C TYR A 40 -4.10 9.22 -9.52
N ASP A 41 -4.19 7.91 -9.25
CA ASP A 41 -3.29 6.92 -9.82
C ASP A 41 -3.95 6.29 -11.05
N GLU A 42 -3.53 6.74 -12.22
CA GLU A 42 -4.10 6.30 -13.50
C GLU A 42 -3.88 4.80 -13.75
N LEU A 43 -2.73 4.28 -13.36
CA LEU A 43 -2.40 2.88 -13.60
C LEU A 43 -3.24 1.91 -12.79
N GLN A 44 -3.68 2.33 -11.60
CA GLN A 44 -4.50 1.51 -10.72
C GLN A 44 -5.97 1.94 -10.70
N ASN A 45 -6.28 3.09 -11.27
CA ASN A 45 -7.60 3.71 -11.26
C ASN A 45 -8.17 3.84 -9.84
N VAL A 46 -7.43 4.50 -8.99
CA VAL A 46 -7.82 4.82 -7.61
C VAL A 46 -7.39 6.24 -7.27
N ASN A 47 -8.04 6.82 -6.28
CA ASN A 47 -7.59 8.07 -5.67
C ASN A 47 -6.83 7.76 -4.38
N LEU A 48 -5.80 8.53 -4.13
CA LEU A 48 -4.87 8.31 -3.03
C LEU A 48 -4.64 9.59 -2.24
N ARG A 49 -4.51 9.47 -0.91
CA ARG A 49 -4.02 10.54 -0.05
C ARG A 49 -3.14 9.92 1.02
N MET A 50 -1.94 10.47 1.19
CA MET A 50 -1.03 9.97 2.21
C MET A 50 -1.23 10.73 3.52
N GLY A 51 -1.39 10.00 4.61
CA GLY A 51 -1.41 10.56 5.97
C GLY A 51 -0.09 10.28 6.67
N GLU A 52 0.57 11.32 7.14
CA GLU A 52 1.85 11.22 7.85
C GLU A 52 1.71 11.69 9.29
N HIS A 53 2.48 11.07 10.18
CA HIS A 53 2.44 11.37 11.61
C HIS A 53 3.86 11.30 12.18
N SER A 54 4.13 12.12 13.20
CA SER A 54 5.45 12.16 13.83
C SER A 54 5.76 10.90 14.67
N SER A 55 4.74 10.19 15.16
CA SER A 55 4.94 9.05 16.06
C SER A 55 4.08 7.82 15.74
N MET A 56 3.18 7.91 14.77
CA MET A 56 2.37 6.78 14.33
C MET A 56 2.71 6.40 12.90
N PRO A 57 2.41 5.15 12.48
CA PRO A 57 2.70 4.73 11.10
C PRO A 57 1.98 5.59 10.07
N ASP A 58 2.59 5.76 8.91
CA ASP A 58 1.94 6.40 7.77
C ASP A 58 0.75 5.56 7.31
N ILE A 59 -0.28 6.23 6.84
CA ILE A 59 -1.50 5.60 6.33
C ILE A 59 -1.80 6.15 4.96
N GLU A 60 -1.88 5.27 3.97
CA GLU A 60 -2.32 5.64 2.64
C GLU A 60 -3.83 5.40 2.53
N LEU A 61 -4.59 6.47 2.33
CA LEU A 61 -6.02 6.37 2.04
C LEU A 61 -6.19 6.07 0.56
N ILE A 62 -6.94 5.02 0.25
CA ILE A 62 -7.20 4.57 -1.10
C ILE A 62 -8.71 4.51 -1.27
N TYR A 63 -9.25 5.18 -2.29
CA TYR A 63 -10.69 5.17 -2.51
C TYR A 63 -11.01 5.17 -4.00
N PRO A 64 -12.21 4.65 -4.35
CA PRO A 64 -12.57 4.48 -5.76
C PRO A 64 -12.83 5.82 -6.44
N THR A 65 -12.71 5.79 -7.76
CA THR A 65 -13.10 6.88 -8.64
C THR A 65 -14.58 6.69 -9.04
N ASP A 66 -15.08 7.54 -9.95
CA ASP A 66 -16.45 7.42 -10.48
C ASP A 66 -16.60 6.26 -11.46
N SER A 67 -15.49 5.66 -11.90
CA SER A 67 -15.51 4.52 -12.83
C SER A 67 -15.19 3.23 -12.09
N PRO A 68 -15.60 2.05 -12.64
CA PRO A 68 -15.26 0.77 -12.02
C PRO A 68 -13.76 0.58 -11.86
N GLY A 69 -13.35 0.03 -10.71
CA GLY A 69 -11.95 -0.13 -10.37
C GLY A 69 -11.71 -1.29 -9.41
N PRO A 70 -10.44 -1.50 -9.01
CA PRO A 70 -10.04 -2.67 -8.24
C PRO A 70 -10.60 -2.72 -6.82
N LEU A 71 -11.03 -1.57 -6.26
CA LEU A 71 -11.56 -1.54 -4.90
C LEU A 71 -13.03 -1.93 -4.82
N ASP A 72 -13.76 -1.97 -5.92
CA ASP A 72 -15.20 -2.20 -5.91
C ASP A 72 -15.56 -3.52 -5.23
N GLU A 73 -14.83 -4.59 -5.54
CA GLU A 73 -15.05 -5.90 -4.94
C GLU A 73 -14.75 -5.89 -3.44
N TRP A 74 -13.62 -5.28 -3.04
CA TRP A 74 -13.21 -5.20 -1.64
C TRP A 74 -14.19 -4.40 -0.80
N LEU A 75 -14.79 -3.36 -1.36
CA LEU A 75 -15.70 -2.45 -0.64
C LEU A 75 -17.17 -2.84 -0.80
N THR A 76 -17.48 -4.00 -1.37
CA THR A 76 -18.85 -4.48 -1.52
C THR A 76 -19.47 -4.78 -0.15
N ASP A 77 -18.74 -5.50 0.71
CA ASP A 77 -19.25 -5.95 2.01
C ASP A 77 -18.82 -5.03 3.16
N TYR A 78 -17.81 -4.19 2.95
CA TYR A 78 -17.24 -3.33 3.98
C TYR A 78 -17.11 -1.91 3.48
N ALA A 79 -17.43 -0.93 4.33
CA ALA A 79 -17.26 0.49 4.00
C ALA A 79 -15.79 0.91 4.08
N GLN A 80 -14.98 0.16 4.85
CA GLN A 80 -13.55 0.38 4.99
C GLN A 80 -12.86 -0.95 5.30
N ILE A 81 -11.61 -1.06 4.86
CA ILE A 81 -10.79 -2.25 5.13
C ILE A 81 -9.31 -1.87 5.06
N ILE A 82 -8.49 -2.47 5.95
CA ILE A 82 -7.04 -2.40 5.78
C ILE A 82 -6.72 -3.25 4.55
N TYR A 83 -6.36 -2.56 3.47
CA TYR A 83 -6.26 -3.15 2.14
C TYR A 83 -4.94 -3.88 1.96
N HIS A 84 -3.83 -3.26 2.36
CA HIS A 84 -2.52 -3.86 2.27
C HIS A 84 -1.58 -3.30 3.32
N LEU A 85 -0.49 -4.05 3.56
CA LEU A 85 0.68 -3.58 4.28
C LEU A 85 1.78 -3.38 3.23
N CYS A 86 2.44 -2.22 3.28
CA CYS A 86 3.53 -1.93 2.34
C CYS A 86 4.88 -2.03 3.03
N TYR A 87 5.79 -2.73 2.39
CA TYR A 87 7.19 -2.82 2.80
C TYR A 87 8.11 -2.30 1.71
N VAL A 88 9.24 -1.74 2.12
CA VAL A 88 10.30 -1.31 1.20
C VAL A 88 11.30 -2.43 1.01
N SER A 89 11.73 -2.63 -0.24
CA SER A 89 12.81 -3.53 -0.61
C SER A 89 13.77 -2.81 -1.56
N GLU A 90 15.07 -3.05 -1.40
CA GLU A 90 16.07 -2.53 -2.35
C GLU A 90 16.13 -3.36 -3.64
N ASN A 91 15.67 -4.60 -3.58
CA ASN A 91 15.66 -5.51 -4.74
C ASN A 91 14.47 -6.47 -4.61
N VAL A 92 13.37 -6.11 -5.25
CA VAL A 92 12.10 -6.87 -5.12
C VAL A 92 12.23 -8.30 -5.65
N GLU A 93 12.94 -8.50 -6.75
CA GLU A 93 13.11 -9.83 -7.33
C GLU A 93 13.81 -10.78 -6.34
N GLN A 94 14.90 -10.31 -5.74
CA GLN A 94 15.63 -11.10 -4.75
C GLN A 94 14.78 -11.36 -3.50
N THR A 95 14.06 -10.35 -3.03
CA THR A 95 13.16 -10.49 -1.89
C THR A 95 12.11 -11.56 -2.13
N ILE A 96 11.43 -11.49 -3.28
CA ILE A 96 10.37 -12.44 -3.62
C ILE A 96 10.92 -13.85 -3.82
N ASP A 97 12.09 -13.99 -4.45
CA ASP A 97 12.72 -15.30 -4.60
C ASP A 97 13.02 -15.95 -3.25
N LYS A 98 13.53 -15.18 -2.29
CA LYS A 98 13.77 -15.68 -0.94
C LYS A 98 12.49 -16.03 -0.21
N LEU A 99 11.47 -15.18 -0.31
CA LEU A 99 10.18 -15.44 0.33
C LEU A 99 9.52 -16.70 -0.21
N ARG A 100 9.63 -16.95 -1.51
CA ARG A 100 9.04 -18.15 -2.14
C ARG A 100 9.67 -19.46 -1.67
N GLN A 101 10.84 -19.43 -1.11
CA GLN A 101 11.46 -20.63 -0.53
C GLN A 101 10.71 -21.09 0.72
N GLU A 102 10.07 -20.17 1.44
CA GLU A 102 9.41 -20.44 2.71
C GLU A 102 7.90 -20.24 2.68
N HIS A 103 7.38 -19.49 1.69
CA HIS A 103 5.99 -19.06 1.66
C HIS A 103 5.37 -19.25 0.29
N ARG A 104 4.06 -19.50 0.30
CA ARG A 104 3.28 -19.57 -0.92
C ARG A 104 2.84 -18.16 -1.29
N ILE A 105 3.31 -17.67 -2.44
CA ILE A 105 3.10 -16.29 -2.88
C ILE A 105 2.55 -16.28 -4.30
N ILE A 106 1.47 -15.51 -4.49
CA ILE A 106 0.89 -15.28 -5.81
C ILE A 106 1.12 -13.81 -6.16
N THR A 107 1.71 -13.55 -7.32
CA THR A 107 1.84 -12.18 -7.83
C THR A 107 0.47 -11.68 -8.28
N ILE A 108 -0.02 -10.63 -7.63
CA ILE A 108 -1.30 -10.01 -7.98
C ILE A 108 -1.10 -8.92 -9.02
N SER A 109 -0.06 -8.10 -8.83
CA SER A 109 0.31 -7.05 -9.77
C SER A 109 1.83 -6.97 -9.86
N PRO A 110 2.40 -7.10 -11.07
CA PRO A 110 3.85 -6.96 -11.25
C PRO A 110 4.28 -5.50 -11.02
N PRO A 111 5.59 -5.24 -10.88
CA PRO A 111 6.08 -3.89 -10.62
C PRO A 111 5.57 -2.87 -11.64
N LYS A 112 5.05 -1.75 -11.11
CA LYS A 112 4.54 -0.61 -11.88
C LYS A 112 4.92 0.68 -11.17
N PRO A 113 5.20 1.76 -11.93
CA PRO A 113 5.48 3.06 -11.31
C PRO A 113 4.31 3.55 -10.47
N ALA A 114 4.62 4.07 -9.28
CA ALA A 114 3.61 4.61 -8.36
C ALA A 114 3.78 6.12 -8.20
N ILE A 115 2.74 6.86 -8.54
CA ILE A 115 2.78 8.32 -8.58
C ILE A 115 3.10 8.95 -7.21
N LEU A 116 2.59 8.39 -6.11
CA LEU A 116 2.86 8.91 -4.77
C LEU A 116 4.30 8.70 -4.31
N PHE A 117 5.04 7.80 -4.95
CA PHE A 117 6.38 7.43 -4.53
C PHE A 117 7.43 7.78 -5.59
N ASN A 118 7.26 8.95 -6.22
CA ASN A 118 8.17 9.46 -7.25
C ASN A 118 8.38 8.49 -8.40
N PHE A 119 7.32 7.75 -8.75
CA PHE A 119 7.32 6.75 -9.82
C PHE A 119 8.28 5.59 -9.59
N GLN A 120 8.71 5.37 -8.34
CA GLN A 120 9.35 4.12 -7.95
C GLN A 120 8.34 2.99 -8.09
N ASN A 121 8.82 1.78 -8.39
CA ASN A 121 7.93 0.67 -8.66
C ASN A 121 7.28 0.12 -7.39
N VAL A 122 5.99 -0.19 -7.50
CA VAL A 122 5.27 -0.98 -6.51
C VAL A 122 4.75 -2.25 -7.17
N SER A 123 4.66 -3.31 -6.39
CA SER A 123 4.13 -4.60 -6.81
C SER A 123 3.30 -5.19 -5.68
N PHE A 124 2.34 -6.04 -6.03
CA PHE A 124 1.41 -6.60 -5.06
C PHE A 124 1.44 -8.12 -5.09
N TYR A 125 1.42 -8.71 -3.90
CA TYR A 125 1.51 -10.16 -3.72
C TYR A 125 0.50 -10.61 -2.68
N GLN A 126 -0.14 -11.75 -2.95
CA GLN A 126 -0.96 -12.42 -1.95
C GLN A 126 -0.10 -13.48 -1.27
N ILE A 127 0.11 -13.31 0.02
CA ILE A 127 0.87 -14.28 0.83
C ILE A 127 -0.13 -15.19 1.53
N HIS A 128 -0.03 -16.48 1.26
CA HIS A 128 -0.96 -17.47 1.81
C HIS A 128 -0.99 -17.43 3.34
N GLY A 129 -2.18 -17.29 3.89
CA GLY A 129 -2.39 -17.23 5.34
C GLY A 129 -2.13 -15.86 5.97
N PHE A 130 -1.70 -14.88 5.18
CA PHE A 130 -1.42 -13.52 5.68
C PHE A 130 -2.27 -12.44 5.00
N GLY A 131 -2.22 -12.34 3.67
CA GLY A 131 -3.00 -11.36 2.95
C GLY A 131 -2.19 -10.61 1.90
N LEU A 132 -2.72 -9.45 1.50
CA LEU A 132 -2.15 -8.64 0.44
C LEU A 132 -0.99 -7.79 0.96
N VAL A 133 0.15 -7.91 0.28
CA VAL A 133 1.36 -7.15 0.60
C VAL A 133 1.78 -6.35 -0.63
N GLU A 134 2.06 -5.06 -0.40
CA GLU A 134 2.67 -4.20 -1.41
C GLU A 134 4.17 -4.11 -1.14
N ILE A 135 4.97 -4.17 -2.20
CA ILE A 135 6.42 -3.93 -2.10
C ILE A 135 6.76 -2.70 -2.91
N LEU A 136 7.34 -1.72 -2.23
CA LEU A 136 7.90 -0.52 -2.84
C LEU A 136 9.40 -0.76 -3.03
N GLU A 137 9.85 -0.71 -4.26
CA GLU A 137 11.27 -0.88 -4.54
C GLU A 137 11.98 0.47 -4.53
N CYS A 138 12.83 0.65 -3.54
CA CYS A 138 13.67 1.84 -3.41
C CYS A 138 15.12 1.45 -3.58
N THR A 139 15.69 1.83 -4.70
CA THR A 139 17.14 1.67 -4.91
C THR A 139 17.87 2.82 -4.23
N ALA A 140 18.89 2.48 -3.48
CA ALA A 140 19.69 3.48 -2.77
C ALA A 140 20.48 4.36 -3.75
#